data_80a374d6dd4faa1c9f11e3a167279fcc
#
_entry.id   80a374d6dd4faa1c9f11e3a167279fcc
#
_cell.length_a   1.000
_cell.length_b   1.000
_cell.length_c   1.000
_cell.angle_alpha   90.00
_cell.angle_beta   90.00
_cell.angle_gamma   90.00
#
_symmetry.space_group_name_H-M   'P 1'
#
loop_
_entity.id
_entity.type
_entity.pdbx_description
1 polymer ?
#
loop_
_entity_poly.entity_id
_entity_poly.type
_entity_poly.pdbx_seq_one_letter_code
_entity_poly.pdbx_strand_id
1 'polypeptide(L)'
;MAEISLSDNISSELMDILAADEIQPGSDVGYKICKLLWMYHPLGGKLVEKPITMALCKPRAYNVETDPDERVVRQFEEVWKRMGINDRIRDLFFLSRCYGAASIGIGTQSGDNAEALPTFGLSEEDIFINVWDPLNTAGSMVTSQDPNSPDFQKANQQLSIANKKWHPSRTQKVFNGTPVYLEFQPSTFGFTGRSVFQRALYSLKSYIQTMTASNLVSQKAGVIVAKMAQNGSVMNGLMAVATGRKRDIIKESSNGGVISVGQQDGIESLNLQNIDKALATSRDNIIADISAGSDVPAQLIKEEAFTQGFGEGTEDSKAISQYIDSKRQEIEPVMAFFEHIVQYIAWSEDFYTALKNDYPDIITEDYQTTFYRWRREFRATWQELVEEAPDKRRESDSKVIQQATALYTALVAKLDPQNMSVAAEWLASIVNGTETYGDTPLIIDAEALANYVPPPPDPINGDQNFTGDQA
;
A
#
# COMPACT_ATOMS: atom_id res chain seq x y z
N MET A 1 37.56 -28.15 5.84
CA MET A 1 36.30 -27.47 5.50
C MET A 1 36.50 -26.02 5.85
N ALA A 2 36.66 -25.17 4.83
CA ALA A 2 36.73 -23.72 5.05
C ALA A 2 35.32 -23.21 5.26
N GLU A 3 35.00 -22.74 6.46
CA GLU A 3 33.81 -21.94 6.69
C GLU A 3 33.91 -20.66 5.87
N ILE A 4 33.16 -20.61 4.82
CA ILE A 4 32.97 -19.36 4.07
C ILE A 4 32.03 -18.51 4.95
N SER A 5 32.59 -17.60 5.74
CA SER A 5 31.84 -16.55 6.41
C SER A 5 31.38 -15.53 5.35
N LEU A 6 30.26 -15.84 4.72
CA LEU A 6 29.60 -14.94 3.74
C LEU A 6 28.94 -13.73 4.43
N SER A 7 28.90 -13.70 5.76
CA SER A 7 28.16 -12.67 6.52
C SER A 7 28.96 -11.38 6.78
N ASP A 8 30.28 -11.44 6.79
CA ASP A 8 31.07 -10.29 7.27
C ASP A 8 31.31 -9.18 6.25
N ASN A 9 31.20 -9.48 4.94
CA ASN A 9 31.58 -8.51 3.91
C ASN A 9 30.43 -7.62 3.39
N ILE A 10 29.17 -8.03 3.51
CA ILE A 10 28.05 -7.31 2.90
C ILE A 10 27.43 -6.29 3.88
N SER A 11 27.37 -6.63 5.16
CA SER A 11 26.91 -5.69 6.20
C SER A 11 27.90 -4.55 6.44
N SER A 12 29.20 -4.79 6.24
CA SER A 12 30.22 -3.75 6.29
C SER A 12 30.09 -2.77 5.12
N GLU A 13 29.72 -3.24 3.92
CA GLU A 13 29.65 -2.37 2.74
C GLU A 13 28.58 -1.28 2.84
N LEU A 14 27.38 -1.60 3.33
CA LEU A 14 26.36 -0.57 3.58
C LEU A 14 26.82 0.42 4.65
N MET A 15 27.39 -0.09 5.74
CA MET A 15 27.86 0.76 6.84
C MET A 15 29.00 1.66 6.39
N ASP A 16 29.93 1.14 5.60
CA ASP A 16 31.05 1.91 5.05
C ASP A 16 30.57 3.03 4.11
N ILE A 17 29.61 2.71 3.23
CA ILE A 17 29.01 3.70 2.33
C ILE A 17 28.24 4.78 3.14
N LEU A 18 27.43 4.38 4.12
CA LEU A 18 26.66 5.33 4.93
C LEU A 18 27.53 6.11 5.90
N ALA A 19 28.68 5.57 6.34
CA ALA A 19 29.63 6.28 7.18
C ALA A 19 30.47 7.29 6.38
N ALA A 20 30.56 7.14 5.05
CA ALA A 20 31.32 8.06 4.22
C ALA A 20 30.85 9.51 4.38
N ASP A 21 31.77 10.42 4.56
CA ASP A 21 31.50 11.86 4.69
C ASP A 21 30.96 12.49 3.39
N GLU A 22 31.02 11.74 2.28
CA GLU A 22 30.55 12.15 0.96
C GLU A 22 29.03 12.25 0.85
N ILE A 23 28.26 11.53 1.71
CA ILE A 23 26.80 11.66 1.72
C ILE A 23 26.38 12.91 2.46
N GLN A 24 25.99 13.90 1.69
CA GLN A 24 25.48 15.20 2.14
C GLN A 24 24.01 15.35 1.73
N PRO A 25 23.26 16.30 2.31
CA PRO A 25 21.92 16.63 1.81
C PRO A 25 21.97 16.97 0.32
N GLY A 26 21.15 16.27 -0.50
CA GLY A 26 21.14 16.45 -1.96
C GLY A 26 22.09 15.54 -2.73
N SER A 27 22.83 14.64 -2.08
CA SER A 27 23.62 13.61 -2.77
C SER A 27 22.76 12.70 -3.63
N ASP A 28 23.26 12.34 -4.79
CA ASP A 28 22.59 11.39 -5.69
C ASP A 28 22.73 9.94 -5.20
N VAL A 29 21.70 9.15 -5.51
CA VAL A 29 21.60 7.74 -5.07
C VAL A 29 21.83 6.81 -6.25
N GLY A 30 23.03 6.25 -6.36
CA GLY A 30 23.34 5.25 -7.38
C GLY A 30 22.56 3.93 -7.14
N TYR A 31 22.34 3.15 -8.20
CA TYR A 31 21.58 1.89 -8.14
C TYR A 31 22.11 0.88 -7.11
N LYS A 32 23.43 0.83 -6.94
CA LYS A 32 24.07 -0.03 -5.92
C LYS A 32 23.64 0.37 -4.51
N ILE A 33 23.61 1.67 -4.21
CA ILE A 33 23.16 2.20 -2.92
C ILE A 33 21.68 1.89 -2.72
N CYS A 34 20.84 2.10 -3.74
CA CYS A 34 19.43 1.73 -3.68
C CYS A 34 19.23 0.26 -3.30
N LYS A 35 19.95 -0.65 -3.96
CA LYS A 35 19.89 -2.09 -3.67
C LYS A 35 20.30 -2.40 -2.23
N LEU A 36 21.40 -1.83 -1.76
CA LEU A 36 21.90 -2.07 -0.41
C LEU A 36 20.95 -1.49 0.66
N LEU A 37 20.39 -0.31 0.43
CA LEU A 37 19.38 0.26 1.30
C LEU A 37 18.11 -0.61 1.36
N TRP A 38 17.65 -1.09 0.22
CA TRP A 38 16.47 -1.97 0.20
C TRP A 38 16.70 -3.25 0.97
N MET A 39 17.87 -3.90 0.77
CA MET A 39 18.16 -5.22 1.35
C MET A 39 18.56 -5.15 2.83
N TYR A 40 19.30 -4.13 3.24
CA TYR A 40 19.99 -4.14 4.54
C TYR A 40 19.60 -3.01 5.49
N HIS A 41 19.00 -1.91 4.98
CA HIS A 41 18.58 -0.83 5.86
C HIS A 41 17.26 -1.19 6.56
N PRO A 42 17.12 -1.02 7.90
CA PRO A 42 15.92 -1.42 8.65
C PRO A 42 14.59 -0.84 8.12
N LEU A 43 14.65 0.35 7.54
CA LEU A 43 13.47 1.02 6.97
C LEU A 43 13.39 0.87 5.44
N GLY A 44 14.43 0.32 4.79
CA GLY A 44 14.53 0.27 3.33
C GLY A 44 13.40 -0.53 2.69
N GLY A 45 13.16 -1.75 3.17
CA GLY A 45 12.04 -2.57 2.72
C GLY A 45 10.69 -1.91 2.93
N LYS A 46 10.48 -1.27 4.09
CA LYS A 46 9.21 -0.58 4.38
C LYS A 46 8.91 0.56 3.40
N LEU A 47 9.93 1.33 3.02
CA LEU A 47 9.77 2.43 2.06
C LEU A 47 9.45 1.94 0.65
N VAL A 48 10.03 0.82 0.24
CA VAL A 48 9.82 0.24 -1.10
C VAL A 48 8.52 -0.56 -1.15
N GLU A 49 8.33 -1.50 -0.23
CA GLU A 49 7.35 -2.56 -0.34
C GLU A 49 6.00 -2.22 0.29
N LYS A 50 6.00 -1.57 1.46
CA LYS A 50 4.79 -1.40 2.27
C LYS A 50 3.64 -0.70 1.53
N PRO A 51 3.85 0.45 0.83
CA PRO A 51 2.78 1.15 0.14
C PRO A 51 2.11 0.30 -0.95
N ILE A 52 2.91 -0.46 -1.70
CA ILE A 52 2.40 -1.30 -2.80
C ILE A 52 1.72 -2.55 -2.26
N THR A 53 2.31 -3.19 -1.25
CA THR A 53 1.69 -4.35 -0.59
C THR A 53 0.32 -3.98 -0.02
N MET A 54 0.18 -2.79 0.57
CA MET A 54 -1.10 -2.30 1.07
C MET A 54 -2.07 -1.93 -0.05
N ALA A 55 -1.61 -1.36 -1.15
CA ALA A 55 -2.46 -1.06 -2.30
C ALA A 55 -3.08 -2.32 -2.91
N LEU A 56 -2.31 -3.43 -2.91
CA LEU A 56 -2.71 -4.72 -3.48
C LEU A 56 -3.27 -5.72 -2.43
N CYS A 57 -3.45 -5.33 -1.17
CA CYS A 57 -3.87 -6.25 -0.11
C CYS A 57 -5.31 -6.76 -0.29
N LYS A 58 -6.18 -5.94 -0.88
CA LYS A 58 -7.54 -6.35 -1.25
C LYS A 58 -7.61 -6.50 -2.77
N PRO A 59 -8.16 -7.60 -3.29
CA PRO A 59 -8.35 -7.79 -4.72
C PRO A 59 -9.33 -6.75 -5.26
N ARG A 60 -9.28 -6.54 -6.58
CA ARG A 60 -10.33 -5.78 -7.27
C ARG A 60 -11.58 -6.62 -7.36
N ALA A 61 -12.74 -6.00 -7.29
CA ALA A 61 -13.99 -6.61 -7.63
C ALA A 61 -14.27 -6.40 -9.13
N TYR A 62 -14.66 -7.46 -9.80
CA TYR A 62 -14.98 -7.44 -11.22
C TYR A 62 -16.47 -7.69 -11.42
N ASN A 63 -17.05 -7.06 -12.44
CA ASN A 63 -18.44 -7.24 -12.81
C ASN A 63 -18.61 -7.16 -14.33
N VAL A 64 -19.53 -7.98 -14.87
CA VAL A 64 -20.00 -7.95 -16.25
C VAL A 64 -21.53 -8.05 -16.21
N GLU A 65 -22.24 -7.10 -16.80
CA GLU A 65 -23.70 -6.99 -16.65
C GLU A 65 -24.46 -8.20 -17.22
N THR A 66 -23.98 -8.75 -18.34
CA THR A 66 -24.60 -9.91 -19.02
C THR A 66 -23.95 -11.23 -18.67
N ASP A 67 -23.33 -11.35 -17.49
CA ASP A 67 -22.69 -12.59 -17.04
C ASP A 67 -23.72 -13.58 -16.47
N PRO A 68 -23.89 -14.77 -17.08
CA PRO A 68 -24.74 -15.79 -16.49
C PRO A 68 -24.05 -16.44 -15.28
N ASP A 69 -24.67 -16.34 -14.11
CA ASP A 69 -24.22 -16.94 -12.85
C ASP A 69 -22.75 -16.63 -12.48
N GLU A 70 -22.27 -15.43 -12.81
CA GLU A 70 -20.90 -14.97 -12.56
C GLU A 70 -19.80 -15.85 -13.20
N ARG A 71 -20.15 -16.61 -14.25
CA ARG A 71 -19.23 -17.55 -14.90
C ARG A 71 -18.12 -16.84 -15.69
N VAL A 72 -18.45 -15.73 -16.33
CA VAL A 72 -17.52 -14.92 -17.14
C VAL A 72 -16.49 -14.24 -16.24
N VAL A 73 -16.93 -13.67 -15.11
CA VAL A 73 -16.06 -13.05 -14.11
C VAL A 73 -15.19 -14.10 -13.42
N ARG A 74 -15.78 -15.23 -13.00
CA ARG A 74 -15.03 -16.31 -12.34
C ARG A 74 -13.91 -16.87 -13.24
N GLN A 75 -14.19 -17.09 -14.52
CA GLN A 75 -13.18 -17.56 -15.47
C GLN A 75 -12.03 -16.54 -15.61
N PHE A 76 -12.36 -15.25 -15.64
CA PHE A 76 -11.35 -14.18 -15.67
C PHE A 76 -10.48 -14.19 -14.41
N GLU A 77 -11.06 -14.27 -13.23
CA GLU A 77 -10.35 -14.30 -11.96
C GLU A 77 -9.43 -15.52 -11.82
N GLU A 78 -9.89 -16.68 -12.28
CA GLU A 78 -9.09 -17.90 -12.27
C GLU A 78 -7.85 -17.78 -13.15
N VAL A 79 -7.99 -17.27 -14.38
CA VAL A 79 -6.84 -17.03 -15.28
C VAL A 79 -5.91 -15.98 -14.69
N TRP A 80 -6.44 -14.86 -14.19
CA TRP A 80 -5.67 -13.81 -13.52
C TRP A 80 -4.80 -14.35 -12.39
N LYS A 81 -5.39 -15.19 -11.56
CA LYS A 81 -4.71 -15.83 -10.42
C LYS A 81 -3.65 -16.83 -10.87
N ARG A 82 -3.96 -17.71 -11.86
CA ARG A 82 -3.01 -18.71 -12.37
C ARG A 82 -1.79 -18.05 -13.00
N MET A 83 -1.97 -16.94 -13.73
CA MET A 83 -0.87 -16.18 -14.32
C MET A 83 -0.02 -15.41 -13.29
N GLY A 84 -0.44 -15.34 -12.04
CA GLY A 84 0.29 -14.66 -10.96
C GLY A 84 0.50 -13.16 -11.21
N ILE A 85 -0.45 -12.49 -11.85
CA ILE A 85 -0.28 -11.11 -12.34
C ILE A 85 -0.06 -10.14 -11.19
N ASN A 86 -0.76 -10.30 -10.07
CA ASN A 86 -0.58 -9.43 -8.89
C ASN A 86 0.86 -9.44 -8.36
N ASP A 87 1.52 -10.61 -8.36
CA ASP A 87 2.90 -10.74 -7.93
C ASP A 87 3.85 -10.01 -8.89
N ARG A 88 3.61 -10.11 -10.21
CA ARG A 88 4.39 -9.40 -11.22
C ARG A 88 4.21 -7.89 -11.16
N ILE A 89 3.00 -7.43 -10.92
CA ILE A 89 2.71 -6.01 -10.73
C ILE A 89 3.40 -5.50 -9.45
N ARG A 90 3.35 -6.27 -8.37
CA ARG A 90 4.05 -5.95 -7.13
C ARG A 90 5.57 -5.81 -7.37
N ASP A 91 6.19 -6.78 -8.03
CA ASP A 91 7.61 -6.74 -8.36
C ASP A 91 7.99 -5.53 -9.22
N LEU A 92 7.15 -5.20 -10.21
CA LEU A 92 7.31 -4.02 -11.05
C LEU A 92 7.35 -2.72 -10.23
N PHE A 93 6.39 -2.54 -9.34
CA PHE A 93 6.32 -1.33 -8.53
C PHE A 93 7.40 -1.29 -7.44
N PHE A 94 7.84 -2.42 -6.91
CA PHE A 94 8.98 -2.48 -6.00
C PHE A 94 10.26 -2.01 -6.69
N LEU A 95 10.54 -2.51 -7.88
CA LEU A 95 11.69 -2.07 -8.68
C LEU A 95 11.59 -0.60 -9.06
N SER A 96 10.39 -0.14 -9.49
CA SER A 96 10.17 1.25 -9.83
C SER A 96 10.41 2.19 -8.64
N ARG A 97 9.93 1.84 -7.46
CA ARG A 97 10.16 2.62 -6.24
C ARG A 97 11.63 2.60 -5.80
N CYS A 98 12.27 1.44 -5.89
CA CYS A 98 13.67 1.29 -5.52
C CYS A 98 14.60 2.08 -6.46
N TYR A 99 14.42 1.94 -7.77
CA TYR A 99 15.36 2.46 -8.77
C TYR A 99 14.86 3.68 -9.55
N GLY A 100 13.63 4.11 -9.30
CA GLY A 100 13.01 5.25 -9.99
C GLY A 100 12.21 4.87 -11.24
N ALA A 101 12.50 3.73 -11.87
CA ALA A 101 11.81 3.21 -13.03
C ALA A 101 11.87 1.70 -13.09
N ALA A 102 10.89 1.08 -13.73
CA ALA A 102 10.88 -0.34 -14.07
C ALA A 102 10.01 -0.59 -15.31
N SER A 103 10.18 -1.74 -15.91
CA SER A 103 9.40 -2.17 -17.08
C SER A 103 8.89 -3.58 -16.89
N ILE A 104 7.72 -3.86 -17.46
CA ILE A 104 7.13 -5.19 -17.51
C ILE A 104 6.76 -5.51 -18.95
N GLY A 105 6.88 -6.75 -19.34
CA GLY A 105 6.51 -7.17 -20.68
C GLY A 105 5.98 -8.58 -20.73
N ILE A 106 5.12 -8.80 -21.74
CA ILE A 106 4.49 -10.09 -22.04
C ILE A 106 5.14 -10.63 -23.31
N GLY A 107 5.87 -11.72 -23.15
CA GLY A 107 6.43 -12.49 -24.25
C GLY A 107 5.56 -13.67 -24.61
N THR A 108 5.68 -14.15 -25.86
CA THR A 108 5.13 -15.41 -26.32
C THR A 108 6.27 -16.38 -26.63
N GLN A 109 6.10 -17.66 -26.33
CA GLN A 109 7.12 -18.70 -26.65
C GLN A 109 7.23 -18.86 -28.15
N SER A 110 6.13 -18.76 -28.87
CA SER A 110 6.04 -18.81 -30.32
C SER A 110 5.94 -17.40 -30.90
N GLY A 111 6.91 -16.96 -31.69
CA GLY A 111 6.86 -15.67 -32.39
C GLY A 111 7.95 -14.67 -31.96
N ASP A 112 8.01 -13.55 -32.65
CA ASP A 112 8.95 -12.47 -32.34
C ASP A 112 8.27 -11.43 -31.41
N ASN A 113 8.91 -11.17 -30.28
CA ASN A 113 8.40 -10.16 -29.34
C ASN A 113 8.50 -8.72 -29.89
N ALA A 114 9.19 -8.51 -31.03
CA ALA A 114 9.20 -7.24 -31.74
C ALA A 114 7.88 -6.98 -32.53
N GLU A 115 7.06 -8.01 -32.73
CA GLU A 115 5.77 -7.89 -33.35
C GLU A 115 4.66 -7.63 -32.32
N ALA A 116 3.53 -7.09 -32.80
CA ALA A 116 2.38 -6.85 -31.94
C ALA A 116 1.89 -8.15 -31.26
N LEU A 117 1.39 -8.01 -30.03
CA LEU A 117 0.78 -9.16 -29.34
C LEU A 117 -0.46 -9.61 -30.14
N PRO A 118 -0.57 -10.89 -30.56
CA PRO A 118 -1.78 -11.39 -31.18
C PRO A 118 -2.93 -11.26 -30.16
N THR A 119 -4.11 -10.82 -30.62
CA THR A 119 -5.25 -10.61 -29.74
C THR A 119 -6.09 -11.86 -29.56
N PHE A 120 -6.23 -12.68 -30.61
CA PHE A 120 -6.99 -13.93 -30.59
C PHE A 120 -6.06 -15.14 -30.71
N GLY A 121 -6.45 -16.23 -30.10
CA GLY A 121 -5.67 -17.47 -30.08
C GLY A 121 -4.51 -17.48 -29.09
N LEU A 122 -4.51 -16.54 -28.12
CA LEU A 122 -3.58 -16.54 -27.00
C LEU A 122 -3.94 -17.66 -26.04
N SER A 123 -2.97 -18.52 -25.71
CA SER A 123 -3.08 -19.49 -24.65
C SER A 123 -2.22 -19.09 -23.45
N GLU A 124 -2.64 -19.52 -22.28
CA GLU A 124 -1.91 -19.28 -21.04
C GLU A 124 -0.50 -19.90 -21.05
N GLU A 125 -0.36 -21.06 -21.71
CA GLU A 125 0.90 -21.82 -21.81
C GLU A 125 1.93 -21.15 -22.72
N ASP A 126 1.48 -20.35 -23.68
CA ASP A 126 2.38 -19.66 -24.63
C ASP A 126 2.95 -18.36 -24.07
N ILE A 127 2.42 -17.87 -22.95
CA ILE A 127 2.75 -16.55 -22.42
C ILE A 127 3.72 -16.64 -21.25
N PHE A 128 4.67 -15.71 -21.22
CA PHE A 128 5.50 -15.47 -20.06
C PHE A 128 5.57 -13.95 -19.74
N ILE A 129 5.69 -13.62 -18.46
CA ILE A 129 5.72 -12.24 -17.99
C ILE A 129 7.08 -11.99 -17.34
N ASN A 130 7.80 -10.99 -17.82
CA ASN A 130 9.08 -10.56 -17.28
C ASN A 130 9.02 -9.14 -16.76
N VAL A 131 9.69 -8.90 -15.63
CA VAL A 131 9.88 -7.58 -15.03
C VAL A 131 11.36 -7.22 -15.12
N TRP A 132 11.68 -6.01 -15.55
CA TRP A 132 13.05 -5.54 -15.75
C TRP A 132 13.33 -4.26 -14.98
N ASP A 133 14.49 -4.21 -14.37
CA ASP A 133 15.06 -3.02 -13.77
C ASP A 133 15.60 -2.04 -14.85
N PRO A 134 15.94 -0.80 -14.48
CA PRO A 134 16.44 0.19 -15.44
C PRO A 134 17.75 -0.20 -16.12
N LEU A 135 18.61 -1.01 -15.48
CA LEU A 135 19.88 -1.43 -16.07
C LEU A 135 19.68 -2.40 -17.24
N ASN A 136 18.68 -3.30 -17.12
CA ASN A 136 18.34 -4.21 -18.21
C ASN A 136 17.60 -3.54 -19.37
N THR A 137 17.05 -2.36 -19.14
CA THR A 137 16.30 -1.56 -20.13
C THR A 137 17.01 -0.25 -20.47
N ALA A 138 18.29 -0.14 -20.13
CA ALA A 138 19.09 1.06 -20.36
C ALA A 138 19.10 1.48 -21.85
N GLY A 139 18.91 2.76 -22.09
CA GLY A 139 18.84 3.32 -23.45
C GLY A 139 17.47 3.19 -24.13
N SER A 140 16.56 2.39 -23.60
CA SER A 140 15.21 2.20 -24.16
C SER A 140 14.12 3.02 -23.47
N MET A 141 14.42 3.60 -22.32
CA MET A 141 13.52 4.46 -21.56
C MET A 141 13.75 5.96 -21.84
N VAL A 142 14.28 6.28 -22.98
CA VAL A 142 14.54 7.68 -23.39
C VAL A 142 13.23 8.31 -23.87
N THR A 143 12.99 9.54 -23.45
CA THR A 143 11.86 10.32 -23.95
C THR A 143 12.17 10.96 -25.29
N SER A 144 11.16 11.18 -26.12
CA SER A 144 11.29 11.98 -27.33
C SER A 144 11.63 13.41 -26.96
N GLN A 145 12.66 13.99 -27.61
CA GLN A 145 13.10 15.37 -27.39
C GLN A 145 12.70 16.31 -28.54
N ASP A 146 11.99 15.81 -29.54
CA ASP A 146 11.48 16.65 -30.64
C ASP A 146 10.27 17.45 -30.14
N PRO A 147 10.38 18.80 -30.00
CA PRO A 147 9.30 19.64 -29.50
C PRO A 147 8.11 19.74 -30.48
N ASN A 148 8.30 19.35 -31.75
CA ASN A 148 7.23 19.34 -32.74
C ASN A 148 6.51 17.98 -32.83
N SER A 149 6.97 16.99 -32.08
CA SER A 149 6.36 15.66 -32.04
C SER A 149 5.24 15.60 -30.99
N PRO A 150 4.10 14.96 -31.30
CA PRO A 150 3.06 14.67 -30.30
C PRO A 150 3.56 13.75 -29.19
N ASP A 151 4.71 13.11 -29.38
CA ASP A 151 5.37 12.24 -28.40
C ASP A 151 6.48 12.96 -27.62
N PHE A 152 6.55 14.29 -27.72
CA PHE A 152 7.51 15.09 -26.95
C PHE A 152 7.41 14.78 -25.45
N GLN A 153 8.55 14.49 -24.86
CA GLN A 153 8.68 14.09 -23.45
C GLN A 153 7.90 12.82 -23.04
N LYS A 154 7.30 12.10 -23.97
CA LYS A 154 6.78 10.76 -23.69
C LYS A 154 7.91 9.74 -23.71
N ALA A 155 7.86 8.79 -22.80
CA ALA A 155 8.84 7.70 -22.81
C ALA A 155 8.79 6.94 -24.13
N ASN A 156 9.97 6.60 -24.68
CA ASN A 156 10.05 5.84 -25.92
C ASN A 156 9.13 4.61 -25.84
N GLN A 157 8.27 4.46 -26.84
CA GLN A 157 7.28 3.40 -26.84
C GLN A 157 7.91 2.01 -27.04
N GLN A 158 9.03 1.93 -27.75
CA GLN A 158 9.67 0.66 -28.03
C GLN A 158 10.79 0.36 -27.02
N LEU A 159 10.60 -0.66 -26.17
CA LEU A 159 11.64 -1.14 -25.27
C LEU A 159 12.66 -1.98 -26.00
N SER A 160 13.93 -1.76 -25.70
CA SER A 160 15.02 -2.61 -26.12
C SER A 160 15.67 -3.25 -24.87
N ILE A 161 15.56 -4.55 -24.75
CA ILE A 161 16.03 -5.32 -23.60
C ILE A 161 17.10 -6.29 -24.09
N ALA A 162 18.31 -6.17 -23.57
CA ALA A 162 19.44 -6.97 -24.03
C ALA A 162 19.59 -6.97 -25.57
N ASN A 163 19.47 -5.79 -26.20
CA ASN A 163 19.50 -5.57 -27.66
C ASN A 163 18.35 -6.21 -28.47
N LYS A 164 17.33 -6.75 -27.81
CA LYS A 164 16.10 -7.21 -28.47
C LYS A 164 14.99 -6.18 -28.30
N LYS A 165 14.36 -5.81 -29.39
CA LYS A 165 13.23 -4.86 -29.40
C LYS A 165 11.96 -5.58 -28.98
N TRP A 166 11.14 -4.88 -28.21
CA TRP A 166 9.84 -5.34 -27.79
C TRP A 166 8.75 -4.39 -28.34
N HIS A 167 7.66 -4.95 -28.84
CA HIS A 167 6.57 -4.14 -29.35
C HIS A 167 5.84 -3.41 -28.21
N PRO A 168 5.38 -2.16 -28.44
CA PRO A 168 4.67 -1.38 -27.41
C PRO A 168 3.43 -2.05 -26.83
N SER A 169 2.69 -2.83 -27.65
CA SER A 169 1.52 -3.57 -27.17
C SER A 169 1.84 -4.70 -26.18
N ARG A 170 3.11 -5.03 -26.01
CA ARG A 170 3.59 -6.09 -25.12
C ARG A 170 4.20 -5.57 -23.83
N THR A 171 4.39 -4.26 -23.70
CA THR A 171 5.20 -3.69 -22.61
C THR A 171 4.53 -2.53 -21.93
N GLN A 172 4.75 -2.42 -20.62
CA GLN A 172 4.42 -1.25 -19.82
C GLN A 172 5.65 -0.75 -19.07
N LYS A 173 5.70 0.56 -18.84
CA LYS A 173 6.77 1.26 -18.12
C LYS A 173 6.16 2.01 -16.95
N VAL A 174 6.83 1.95 -15.83
CA VAL A 174 6.40 2.64 -14.61
C VAL A 174 7.56 3.49 -14.10
N PHE A 175 7.25 4.72 -13.75
CA PHE A 175 8.17 5.66 -13.13
C PHE A 175 7.69 5.97 -11.70
N ASN A 176 8.61 6.01 -10.75
CA ASN A 176 8.28 6.47 -9.41
C ASN A 176 8.35 7.99 -9.36
N GLY A 177 7.19 8.62 -9.34
CA GLY A 177 7.02 10.07 -9.45
C GLY A 177 7.14 10.60 -10.88
N THR A 178 6.81 11.87 -11.03
CA THR A 178 6.86 12.54 -12.34
C THR A 178 8.31 12.82 -12.74
N PRO A 179 8.74 12.46 -13.95
CA PRO A 179 10.05 12.85 -14.48
C PRO A 179 10.23 14.37 -14.49
N VAL A 180 11.42 14.83 -14.13
CA VAL A 180 11.74 16.26 -14.14
C VAL A 180 12.56 16.56 -15.39
N TYR A 181 12.02 17.41 -16.26
CA TYR A 181 12.65 17.80 -17.50
C TYR A 181 13.21 19.21 -17.36
N LEU A 182 14.51 19.35 -17.44
CA LEU A 182 15.21 20.63 -17.46
C LEU A 182 16.03 20.80 -18.74
N GLU A 183 16.53 19.70 -19.30
CA GLU A 183 17.41 19.66 -20.44
C GLU A 183 16.81 18.84 -21.57
N PHE A 184 17.05 19.28 -22.82
CA PHE A 184 16.62 18.58 -24.03
C PHE A 184 17.65 17.55 -24.52
N GLN A 185 18.57 17.12 -23.67
CA GLN A 185 19.55 16.12 -24.04
C GLN A 185 19.02 14.70 -23.80
N PRO A 186 19.22 13.78 -24.74
CA PRO A 186 18.87 12.39 -24.52
C PRO A 186 19.74 11.82 -23.40
N SER A 187 19.12 11.45 -22.31
CA SER A 187 19.77 10.83 -21.17
C SER A 187 19.15 9.46 -20.91
N THR A 188 19.98 8.47 -20.68
CA THR A 188 19.53 7.11 -20.38
C THR A 188 18.70 7.04 -19.11
N PHE A 189 19.01 7.90 -18.13
CA PHE A 189 18.39 7.89 -16.81
C PHE A 189 17.94 9.27 -16.32
N GLY A 190 18.31 10.34 -17.00
CA GLY A 190 17.98 11.71 -16.59
C GLY A 190 16.48 12.03 -16.62
N PHE A 191 15.70 11.25 -17.39
CA PHE A 191 14.25 11.41 -17.53
C PHE A 191 13.46 10.30 -16.83
N THR A 192 14.10 9.43 -16.08
CA THR A 192 13.41 8.43 -15.28
C THR A 192 12.84 9.05 -14.00
N GLY A 193 11.92 8.34 -13.37
CA GLY A 193 11.45 8.70 -12.05
C GLY A 193 12.58 8.67 -11.00
N ARG A 194 12.27 9.03 -9.80
CA ARG A 194 13.23 9.11 -8.69
C ARG A 194 13.07 7.91 -7.77
N SER A 195 14.21 7.36 -7.31
CA SER A 195 14.19 6.40 -6.21
C SER A 195 13.49 7.00 -4.98
N VAL A 196 12.74 6.19 -4.25
CA VAL A 196 12.16 6.57 -2.94
C VAL A 196 13.25 7.00 -1.95
N PHE A 197 14.49 6.55 -2.15
CA PHE A 197 15.63 6.91 -1.31
C PHE A 197 16.27 8.25 -1.69
N GLN A 198 15.98 8.81 -2.86
CA GLN A 198 16.69 9.98 -3.39
C GLN A 198 16.71 11.18 -2.44
N ARG A 199 15.59 11.55 -1.87
CA ARG A 199 15.48 12.66 -0.94
C ARG A 199 15.72 12.24 0.51
N ALA A 200 15.54 10.98 0.82
CA ALA A 200 15.62 10.44 2.18
C ALA A 200 17.03 9.93 2.54
N LEU A 201 17.98 9.90 1.59
CA LEU A 201 19.29 9.27 1.79
C LEU A 201 20.03 9.77 3.03
N TYR A 202 20.10 11.09 3.20
CA TYR A 202 20.78 11.68 4.35
C TYR A 202 20.10 11.35 5.68
N SER A 203 18.76 11.36 5.71
CA SER A 203 18.00 10.98 6.91
C SER A 203 18.11 9.48 7.21
N LEU A 204 18.21 8.62 6.20
CA LEU A 204 18.48 7.19 6.36
C LEU A 204 19.88 6.94 6.95
N LYS A 205 20.89 7.67 6.47
CA LYS A 205 22.23 7.67 7.10
C LYS A 205 22.15 8.06 8.58
N SER A 206 21.46 9.17 8.88
CA SER A 206 21.30 9.69 10.26
C SER A 206 20.56 8.70 11.15
N TYR A 207 19.59 7.94 10.61
CA TYR A 207 18.90 6.90 11.35
C TYR A 207 19.86 5.80 11.83
N ILE A 208 20.73 5.28 10.96
CA ILE A 208 21.73 4.27 11.31
C ILE A 208 22.72 4.82 12.34
N GLN A 209 23.19 6.07 12.16
CA GLN A 209 24.09 6.71 13.11
C GLN A 209 23.45 6.84 14.50
N THR A 210 22.17 7.22 14.57
CA THR A 210 21.44 7.31 15.83
C THR A 210 21.25 5.94 16.49
N MET A 211 20.97 4.88 15.71
CA MET A 211 20.92 3.51 16.22
C MET A 211 22.27 3.09 16.81
N THR A 212 23.36 3.35 16.09
CA THR A 212 24.71 3.03 16.56
C THR A 212 25.04 3.79 17.85
N ALA A 213 24.73 5.09 17.92
CA ALA A 213 24.89 5.89 19.12
C ALA A 213 24.07 5.35 20.30
N SER A 214 22.80 4.98 20.06
CA SER A 214 21.93 4.37 21.07
C SER A 214 22.51 3.06 21.62
N ASN A 215 23.02 2.18 20.74
CA ASN A 215 23.67 0.94 21.14
C ASN A 215 24.93 1.20 21.97
N LEU A 216 25.76 2.17 21.58
CA LEU A 216 26.94 2.56 22.34
C LEU A 216 26.58 3.14 23.72
N VAL A 217 25.53 3.94 23.81
CA VAL A 217 25.00 4.47 25.06
C VAL A 217 24.51 3.32 25.95
N SER A 218 23.72 2.40 25.40
CA SER A 218 23.22 1.23 26.14
C SER A 218 24.35 0.34 26.65
N GLN A 219 25.38 0.10 25.84
CA GLN A 219 26.57 -0.64 26.28
C GLN A 219 27.35 0.08 27.38
N LYS A 220 27.40 1.42 27.34
CA LYS A 220 28.12 2.22 28.33
C LYS A 220 27.26 2.58 29.56
N ALA A 221 25.95 2.37 29.52
CA ALA A 221 25.06 2.62 30.66
C ALA A 221 25.42 1.81 31.91
N GLY A 222 26.08 0.66 31.73
CA GLY A 222 26.62 -0.16 32.81
C GLY A 222 28.05 0.22 33.28
N VAL A 223 28.65 1.28 32.69
CA VAL A 223 30.00 1.65 33.06
C VAL A 223 30.00 2.41 34.39
N ILE A 224 30.65 1.83 35.36
CA ILE A 224 30.86 2.42 36.69
C ILE A 224 32.10 3.33 36.64
N VAL A 225 31.92 4.62 36.96
CA VAL A 225 33.03 5.56 37.07
C VAL A 225 33.54 5.53 38.51
N ALA A 226 34.71 4.97 38.72
CA ALA A 226 35.36 4.99 40.04
C ALA A 226 36.22 6.25 40.15
N LYS A 227 35.86 7.13 41.06
CA LYS A 227 36.70 8.30 41.44
C LYS A 227 37.73 7.82 42.49
N MET A 228 38.98 7.86 42.12
CA MET A 228 40.06 7.50 43.06
C MET A 228 40.56 8.77 43.74
N ALA A 229 40.57 8.72 45.08
CA ALA A 229 41.14 9.79 45.85
C ALA A 229 42.68 9.81 45.70
N GLN A 230 43.21 10.95 45.33
CA GLN A 230 44.65 11.16 45.19
C GLN A 230 45.23 11.51 46.54
N ASN A 231 45.76 10.50 47.28
CA ASN A 231 46.55 10.77 48.48
C ASN A 231 48.01 11.03 48.12
N GLY A 232 48.51 12.19 48.55
CA GLY A 232 49.81 12.74 48.22
C GLY A 232 51.00 11.86 48.48
N SER A 233 51.88 11.92 47.52
CA SER A 233 53.33 11.87 47.60
C SER A 233 54.06 10.80 48.42
N VAL A 234 53.96 9.54 48.18
CA VAL A 234 55.13 8.67 48.49
C VAL A 234 55.18 7.28 47.80
N MET A 235 54.46 6.95 46.83
CA MET A 235 54.57 5.60 46.25
C MET A 235 54.30 5.49 44.76
N ASN A 236 55.14 6.09 43.90
CA ASN A 236 54.97 5.99 42.44
C ASN A 236 55.24 4.58 41.84
N GLY A 237 55.84 3.68 42.56
CA GLY A 237 56.13 2.32 42.07
C GLY A 237 55.05 1.27 42.42
N LEU A 238 54.44 1.37 43.61
CA LEU A 238 53.38 0.49 44.07
C LEU A 238 52.00 0.88 43.46
N MET A 239 51.81 2.14 43.09
CA MET A 239 50.61 2.67 42.47
C MET A 239 50.40 2.11 41.06
N ALA A 240 51.40 1.82 40.26
CA ALA A 240 51.25 1.23 38.93
C ALA A 240 50.70 -0.17 38.98
N VAL A 241 51.04 -0.95 39.97
CA VAL A 241 50.52 -2.33 40.20
C VAL A 241 49.09 -2.26 40.78
N ALA A 242 48.82 -1.30 41.68
CA ALA A 242 47.49 -1.12 42.25
C ALA A 242 46.47 -0.59 41.24
N THR A 243 46.89 0.32 40.33
CA THR A 243 46.00 0.81 39.24
C THR A 243 45.74 -0.25 38.22
N GLY A 244 46.69 -1.17 37.91
CA GLY A 244 46.44 -2.34 37.06
C GLY A 244 45.37 -3.27 37.65
N ARG A 245 45.54 -3.64 38.93
CA ARG A 245 44.54 -4.48 39.64
C ARG A 245 43.18 -3.80 39.79
N LYS A 246 43.12 -2.51 40.06
CA LYS A 246 41.86 -1.75 40.11
C LYS A 246 41.17 -1.69 38.75
N ARG A 247 41.92 -1.61 37.66
CA ARG A 247 41.38 -1.65 36.28
C ARG A 247 40.83 -3.04 35.93
N ASP A 248 41.44 -4.09 36.40
CA ASP A 248 40.97 -5.46 36.22
C ASP A 248 39.71 -5.73 37.03
N ILE A 249 39.64 -5.22 38.26
CA ILE A 249 38.42 -5.29 39.14
C ILE A 249 37.25 -4.50 38.48
N ILE A 250 37.53 -3.34 37.90
CA ILE A 250 36.50 -2.56 37.18
C ILE A 250 36.02 -3.30 35.90
N LYS A 251 36.94 -3.98 35.23
CA LYS A 251 36.59 -4.84 34.07
C LYS A 251 35.75 -6.03 34.45
N GLU A 252 36.08 -6.65 35.59
CA GLU A 252 35.36 -7.80 36.09
C GLU A 252 33.97 -7.43 36.65
N SER A 253 33.80 -6.20 37.20
CA SER A 253 32.52 -5.69 37.68
C SER A 253 31.57 -5.27 36.55
N SER A 254 32.09 -4.92 35.36
CA SER A 254 31.26 -4.71 34.20
C SER A 254 30.51 -5.97 33.73
N ASN A 255 30.95 -7.13 34.21
CA ASN A 255 30.35 -8.46 34.02
C ASN A 255 29.52 -8.94 35.23
N GLY A 256 29.12 -8.04 36.15
CA GLY A 256 28.23 -8.37 37.27
C GLY A 256 28.94 -8.79 38.57
N GLY A 257 30.25 -8.59 38.73
CA GLY A 257 31.00 -8.87 39.93
C GLY A 257 30.84 -7.80 41.05
N VAL A 258 31.00 -8.21 42.31
CA VAL A 258 30.94 -7.30 43.47
C VAL A 258 32.26 -6.51 43.63
N ILE A 259 32.16 -5.17 43.64
CA ILE A 259 33.32 -4.28 43.85
C ILE A 259 33.51 -3.97 45.34
N SER A 260 34.72 -4.13 45.82
CA SER A 260 35.14 -3.59 47.12
C SER A 260 35.84 -2.23 46.91
N VAL A 261 35.27 -1.17 47.50
CA VAL A 261 35.72 0.21 47.30
C VAL A 261 36.32 0.74 48.61
N GLY A 262 37.43 1.48 48.54
CA GLY A 262 38.02 2.11 49.69
C GLY A 262 37.19 3.26 50.26
N GLN A 263 37.36 3.56 51.55
CA GLN A 263 36.52 4.51 52.29
C GLN A 263 36.55 5.98 51.76
N GLN A 264 37.51 6.32 50.86
CA GLN A 264 37.66 7.62 50.21
C GLN A 264 37.43 7.60 48.71
N ASP A 265 37.12 6.44 48.15
CA ASP A 265 36.83 6.28 46.73
C ASP A 265 35.33 6.41 46.50
N GLY A 266 34.92 7.20 45.53
CA GLY A 266 33.52 7.38 45.15
C GLY A 266 33.19 6.54 43.89
N ILE A 267 32.06 5.87 43.93
CA ILE A 267 31.48 5.21 42.76
C ILE A 267 30.30 6.02 42.29
N GLU A 268 30.32 6.50 41.07
CA GLU A 268 29.20 7.16 40.45
C GLU A 268 28.77 6.31 39.21
N SER A 269 27.50 5.98 39.12
CA SER A 269 26.95 5.48 37.86
C SER A 269 26.70 6.62 36.91
N LEU A 270 27.03 6.41 35.63
CA LEU A 270 26.70 7.41 34.60
C LEU A 270 25.17 7.45 34.47
N ASN A 271 24.56 8.55 34.88
CA ASN A 271 23.12 8.73 34.74
C ASN A 271 22.79 9.10 33.30
N LEU A 272 22.35 8.13 32.51
CA LEU A 272 22.02 8.28 31.09
C LEU A 272 20.53 8.46 30.81
N GLN A 273 19.67 8.55 31.86
CA GLN A 273 18.20 8.61 31.70
C GLN A 273 17.73 9.74 30.79
N ASN A 274 18.40 10.90 30.82
CA ASN A 274 18.06 12.02 29.94
C ASN A 274 18.52 11.80 28.50
N ILE A 275 19.53 10.95 28.28
CA ILE A 275 20.08 10.66 26.94
C ILE A 275 19.15 9.73 26.20
N ASP A 276 18.56 8.74 26.86
CA ASP A 276 17.60 7.81 26.22
C ASP A 276 16.38 8.53 25.66
N LYS A 277 15.84 9.48 26.44
CA LYS A 277 14.71 10.29 25.97
C LYS A 277 15.09 11.20 24.81
N ALA A 278 16.28 11.81 24.84
CA ALA A 278 16.78 12.64 23.75
C ALA A 278 17.02 11.83 22.47
N LEU A 279 17.56 10.61 22.58
CA LEU A 279 17.77 9.69 21.46
C LEU A 279 16.44 9.19 20.88
N ALA A 280 15.44 8.90 21.71
CA ALA A 280 14.11 8.53 21.25
C ALA A 280 13.45 9.66 20.44
N THR A 281 13.48 10.91 20.99
CA THR A 281 12.96 12.09 20.28
C THR A 281 13.72 12.35 18.97
N SER A 282 15.06 12.20 18.98
CA SER A 282 15.88 12.35 17.77
C SER A 282 15.49 11.30 16.70
N ARG A 283 15.24 10.06 17.11
CA ARG A 283 14.80 9.00 16.18
C ARG A 283 13.44 9.32 15.57
N ASP A 284 12.49 9.80 16.35
CA ASP A 284 11.17 10.21 15.88
C ASP A 284 11.26 11.35 14.86
N ASN A 285 12.08 12.36 15.12
CA ASN A 285 12.32 13.45 14.17
C ASN A 285 12.95 12.94 12.88
N ILE A 286 13.94 12.05 12.95
CA ILE A 286 14.56 11.45 11.75
C ILE A 286 13.55 10.63 10.96
N ILE A 287 12.63 9.91 11.61
CA ILE A 287 11.56 9.19 10.90
C ILE A 287 10.60 10.16 10.20
N ALA A 288 10.29 11.31 10.83
CA ALA A 288 9.51 12.36 10.20
C ALA A 288 10.22 12.94 8.96
N ASP A 289 11.53 13.16 9.03
CA ASP A 289 12.35 13.62 7.89
C ASP A 289 12.40 12.56 6.77
N ILE A 290 12.52 11.27 7.12
CA ILE A 290 12.46 10.17 6.16
C ILE A 290 11.07 10.14 5.49
N SER A 291 10.00 10.30 6.26
CA SER A 291 8.63 10.38 5.75
C SER A 291 8.47 11.50 4.74
N ALA A 292 8.91 12.70 5.09
CA ALA A 292 8.87 13.87 4.20
C ALA A 292 9.71 13.68 2.94
N GLY A 293 10.89 13.05 3.05
CA GLY A 293 11.79 12.80 1.91
C GLY A 293 11.32 11.68 0.98
N SER A 294 10.66 10.65 1.52
CA SER A 294 10.20 9.48 0.76
C SER A 294 8.76 9.58 0.25
N ASP A 295 8.02 10.62 0.66
CA ASP A 295 6.58 10.74 0.43
C ASP A 295 5.78 9.52 0.98
N VAL A 296 6.24 8.92 2.09
CA VAL A 296 5.58 7.81 2.77
C VAL A 296 5.12 8.26 4.16
N PRO A 297 3.85 8.14 4.53
CA PRO A 297 3.37 8.56 5.85
C PRO A 297 4.17 7.93 6.99
N ALA A 298 4.53 8.73 8.00
CA ALA A 298 5.35 8.29 9.14
C ALA A 298 4.70 7.12 9.90
N GLN A 299 3.37 7.10 9.98
CA GLN A 299 2.59 6.02 10.59
C GLN A 299 2.82 4.67 9.90
N LEU A 300 2.98 4.65 8.56
CA LEU A 300 3.31 3.43 7.82
C LEU A 300 4.75 2.96 8.10
N ILE A 301 5.67 3.90 8.32
CA ILE A 301 7.07 3.58 8.64
C ILE A 301 7.17 3.01 10.05
N LYS A 302 6.48 3.60 11.03
CA LYS A 302 6.46 3.19 12.44
C LYS A 302 5.58 1.96 12.72
N GLU A 303 4.66 1.62 11.82
CA GLU A 303 3.63 0.57 12.01
C GLU A 303 2.65 0.84 13.17
N GLU A 304 2.59 2.05 13.67
CA GLU A 304 1.69 2.42 14.78
C GLU A 304 0.22 2.25 14.40
N ALA A 305 -0.12 2.50 13.14
CA ALA A 305 -1.48 2.36 12.63
C ALA A 305 -2.03 0.92 12.69
N PHE A 306 -1.15 -0.09 12.76
CA PHE A 306 -1.56 -1.50 12.79
C PHE A 306 -1.80 -2.03 14.19
N THR A 307 -1.21 -1.41 15.22
CA THR A 307 -1.36 -1.82 16.61
C THR A 307 -2.67 -1.35 17.24
N GLN A 308 -3.27 -0.29 16.69
CA GLN A 308 -4.54 0.28 17.20
C GLN A 308 -5.78 -0.17 16.42
N GLY A 309 -5.63 -0.99 15.37
CA GLY A 309 -6.71 -1.47 14.51
C GLY A 309 -7.10 -0.45 13.42
N PHE A 310 -7.15 -0.90 12.17
CA PHE A 310 -7.60 -0.12 11.01
C PHE A 310 -9.10 0.27 11.09
N GLY A 311 -9.82 -0.24 12.09
CA GLY A 311 -11.28 -0.20 12.18
C GLY A 311 -11.90 1.05 12.78
N GLU A 312 -11.13 2.01 13.31
CA GLU A 312 -11.75 3.08 14.12
C GLU A 312 -11.91 4.43 13.43
N GLY A 313 -11.74 4.53 12.10
CA GLY A 313 -12.08 5.76 11.35
C GLY A 313 -11.44 7.03 11.91
N THR A 314 -10.22 6.90 12.47
CA THR A 314 -9.41 8.03 12.92
C THR A 314 -8.98 8.85 11.71
N GLU A 315 -8.69 10.14 11.89
CA GLU A 315 -8.18 10.99 10.82
C GLU A 315 -6.90 10.42 10.20
N ASP A 316 -6.06 9.77 11.00
CA ASP A 316 -4.84 9.09 10.54
C ASP A 316 -5.15 7.91 9.62
N SER A 317 -6.16 7.11 9.93
CA SER A 317 -6.58 6.00 9.07
C SER A 317 -7.10 6.49 7.72
N LYS A 318 -7.82 7.61 7.70
CA LYS A 318 -8.31 8.25 6.46
C LYS A 318 -7.14 8.79 5.63
N ALA A 319 -6.17 9.45 6.25
CA ALA A 319 -5.00 9.95 5.56
C ALA A 319 -4.17 8.82 4.94
N ILE A 320 -4.00 7.71 5.66
CA ILE A 320 -3.33 6.51 5.14
C ILE A 320 -4.14 5.91 3.97
N SER A 321 -5.45 5.78 4.09
CA SER A 321 -6.30 5.30 3.00
C SER A 321 -6.16 6.16 1.75
N GLN A 322 -6.24 7.47 1.88
CA GLN A 322 -6.07 8.40 0.75
C GLN A 322 -4.69 8.26 0.10
N TYR A 323 -3.64 8.08 0.91
CA TYR A 323 -2.31 7.81 0.39
C TYR A 323 -2.26 6.48 -0.38
N ILE A 324 -2.85 5.40 0.15
CA ILE A 324 -2.88 4.10 -0.52
C ILE A 324 -3.75 4.15 -1.79
N ASP A 325 -4.87 4.87 -1.77
CA ASP A 325 -5.70 5.07 -2.95
C ASP A 325 -4.96 5.85 -4.05
N SER A 326 -4.10 6.81 -3.69
CA SER A 326 -3.21 7.45 -4.67
C SER A 326 -2.25 6.44 -5.31
N LYS A 327 -1.76 5.46 -4.56
CA LYS A 327 -0.91 4.38 -5.10
C LYS A 327 -1.71 3.42 -5.98
N ARG A 328 -2.97 3.13 -5.66
CA ARG A 328 -3.87 2.37 -6.53
C ARG A 328 -4.08 3.05 -7.87
N GLN A 329 -4.24 4.39 -7.87
CA GLN A 329 -4.33 5.16 -9.12
C GLN A 329 -3.05 5.07 -9.98
N GLU A 330 -1.87 5.02 -9.35
CA GLU A 330 -0.61 4.79 -10.05
C GLU A 330 -0.53 3.37 -10.65
N ILE A 331 -1.12 2.37 -10.00
CA ILE A 331 -1.14 0.97 -10.42
C ILE A 331 -2.19 0.73 -11.54
N GLU A 332 -3.26 1.50 -11.56
CA GLU A 332 -4.41 1.35 -12.45
C GLU A 332 -4.06 1.14 -13.94
N PRO A 333 -3.17 1.93 -14.57
CA PRO A 333 -2.84 1.73 -15.98
C PRO A 333 -2.19 0.37 -16.27
N VAL A 334 -1.43 -0.17 -15.31
CA VAL A 334 -0.78 -1.48 -15.44
C VAL A 334 -1.81 -2.60 -15.25
N MET A 335 -2.73 -2.43 -14.30
CA MET A 335 -3.87 -3.35 -14.13
C MET A 335 -4.69 -3.42 -15.41
N ALA A 336 -5.11 -2.28 -15.95
CA ALA A 336 -5.89 -2.20 -17.17
C ALA A 336 -5.20 -2.86 -18.39
N PHE A 337 -3.87 -2.72 -18.46
CA PHE A 337 -3.08 -3.40 -19.50
C PHE A 337 -3.20 -4.92 -19.39
N PHE A 338 -3.04 -5.50 -18.20
CA PHE A 338 -3.16 -6.93 -17.99
C PHE A 338 -4.61 -7.42 -18.11
N GLU A 339 -5.58 -6.65 -17.58
CA GLU A 339 -7.01 -6.97 -17.71
C GLU A 339 -7.40 -7.14 -19.17
N HIS A 340 -6.93 -6.23 -20.03
CA HIS A 340 -7.14 -6.32 -21.46
C HIS A 340 -6.63 -7.63 -22.08
N ILE A 341 -5.47 -8.10 -21.63
CA ILE A 341 -4.85 -9.33 -22.18
C ILE A 341 -5.51 -10.58 -21.62
N VAL A 342 -5.77 -10.57 -20.30
CA VAL A 342 -6.44 -11.71 -19.64
C VAL A 342 -7.83 -11.97 -20.21
N GLN A 343 -8.56 -10.92 -20.61
CA GLN A 343 -9.86 -11.08 -21.27
C GLN A 343 -9.76 -11.94 -22.54
N TYR A 344 -8.71 -11.77 -23.36
CA TYR A 344 -8.54 -12.59 -24.57
C TYR A 344 -8.21 -14.04 -24.27
N ILE A 345 -7.55 -14.31 -23.14
CA ILE A 345 -7.20 -15.68 -22.72
C ILE A 345 -8.38 -16.35 -22.04
N ALA A 346 -9.01 -15.65 -21.09
CA ALA A 346 -10.08 -16.17 -20.26
C ALA A 346 -11.37 -16.43 -21.06
N TRP A 347 -11.69 -15.50 -21.96
CA TRP A 347 -12.92 -15.55 -22.76
C TRP A 347 -12.63 -16.08 -24.18
N SER A 348 -11.94 -17.22 -24.24
CA SER A 348 -11.63 -17.90 -25.49
C SER A 348 -12.90 -18.43 -26.19
N GLU A 349 -12.77 -18.78 -27.47
CA GLU A 349 -13.88 -19.38 -28.25
C GLU A 349 -14.37 -20.69 -27.65
N ASP A 350 -13.47 -21.49 -27.07
CA ASP A 350 -13.82 -22.72 -26.36
C ASP A 350 -14.66 -22.43 -25.10
N PHE A 351 -14.26 -21.43 -24.30
CA PHE A 351 -15.03 -20.99 -23.13
C PHE A 351 -16.43 -20.49 -23.55
N TYR A 352 -16.49 -19.64 -24.58
CA TYR A 352 -17.75 -19.15 -25.11
C TYR A 352 -18.65 -20.28 -25.57
N THR A 353 -18.12 -21.27 -26.30
CA THR A 353 -18.87 -22.40 -26.82
C THR A 353 -19.44 -23.23 -25.67
N ALA A 354 -18.65 -23.50 -24.64
CA ALA A 354 -19.12 -24.21 -23.46
C ALA A 354 -20.24 -23.43 -22.74
N LEU A 355 -20.03 -22.11 -22.53
CA LEU A 355 -21.01 -21.28 -21.85
C LEU A 355 -22.32 -21.12 -22.64
N LYS A 356 -22.24 -21.03 -23.96
CA LYS A 356 -23.43 -20.99 -24.84
C LYS A 356 -24.26 -22.27 -24.79
N ASN A 357 -23.58 -23.41 -24.63
CA ASN A 357 -24.30 -24.69 -24.48
C ASN A 357 -25.04 -24.78 -23.13
N ASP A 358 -24.43 -24.19 -22.06
CA ASP A 358 -25.05 -24.17 -20.74
C ASP A 358 -26.19 -23.13 -20.65
N TYR A 359 -26.06 -21.98 -21.36
CA TYR A 359 -27.01 -20.86 -21.31
C TYR A 359 -27.45 -20.38 -22.70
N PRO A 360 -28.11 -21.23 -23.52
CA PRO A 360 -28.48 -20.90 -24.90
C PRO A 360 -29.47 -19.73 -25.00
N ASP A 361 -30.29 -19.55 -23.99
CA ASP A 361 -31.32 -18.49 -23.96
C ASP A 361 -30.70 -17.09 -23.66
N ILE A 362 -29.56 -17.04 -22.97
CA ILE A 362 -28.88 -15.80 -22.59
C ILE A 362 -27.84 -15.43 -23.66
N ILE A 363 -27.08 -16.39 -24.16
CA ILE A 363 -26.02 -16.19 -25.14
C ILE A 363 -26.53 -16.59 -26.53
N THR A 364 -27.18 -15.65 -27.19
CA THR A 364 -27.78 -15.86 -28.51
C THR A 364 -26.87 -15.40 -29.67
N GLU A 365 -25.99 -14.45 -29.43
CA GLU A 365 -25.13 -13.82 -30.44
C GLU A 365 -23.92 -14.72 -30.80
N ASP A 366 -23.14 -14.31 -31.79
CA ASP A 366 -21.88 -14.95 -32.16
C ASP A 366 -20.75 -14.62 -31.15
N TYR A 367 -19.64 -15.37 -31.23
CA TYR A 367 -18.51 -15.21 -30.33
C TYR A 367 -17.96 -13.79 -30.28
N GLN A 368 -17.69 -13.21 -31.45
CA GLN A 368 -17.06 -11.87 -31.50
C GLN A 368 -17.97 -10.80 -30.90
N THR A 369 -19.25 -10.82 -31.22
CA THR A 369 -20.23 -9.86 -30.70
C THR A 369 -20.35 -10.01 -29.17
N THR A 370 -20.45 -11.23 -28.68
CA THR A 370 -20.54 -11.53 -27.25
C THR A 370 -19.26 -11.12 -26.52
N PHE A 371 -18.08 -11.47 -27.04
CA PHE A 371 -16.79 -11.09 -26.48
C PHE A 371 -16.65 -9.58 -26.32
N TYR A 372 -16.94 -8.79 -27.39
CA TYR A 372 -16.84 -7.35 -27.31
C TYR A 372 -17.92 -6.72 -26.40
N ARG A 373 -19.09 -7.37 -26.25
CA ARG A 373 -20.09 -6.97 -25.28
C ARG A 373 -19.59 -7.15 -23.86
N TRP A 374 -19.12 -8.33 -23.47
CA TRP A 374 -18.53 -8.59 -22.15
C TRP A 374 -17.41 -7.61 -21.82
N ARG A 375 -16.55 -7.37 -22.79
CA ARG A 375 -15.44 -6.44 -22.63
C ARG A 375 -15.88 -4.99 -22.41
N ARG A 376 -16.93 -4.56 -23.05
CA ARG A 376 -17.50 -3.20 -22.87
C ARG A 376 -18.22 -3.07 -21.53
N GLU A 377 -18.85 -4.13 -21.05
CA GLU A 377 -19.55 -4.18 -19.78
C GLU A 377 -18.63 -4.44 -18.60
N PHE A 378 -17.42 -4.94 -18.84
CA PHE A 378 -16.45 -5.23 -17.80
C PHE A 378 -16.13 -4.00 -16.98
N ARG A 379 -16.33 -4.11 -15.67
CA ARG A 379 -16.01 -3.09 -14.67
C ARG A 379 -15.11 -3.71 -13.62
N ALA A 380 -14.04 -2.97 -13.28
CA ALA A 380 -13.11 -3.35 -12.26
C ALA A 380 -13.07 -2.23 -11.21
N THR A 381 -13.36 -2.55 -9.97
CA THR A 381 -13.43 -1.58 -8.88
C THR A 381 -12.55 -2.01 -7.72
N TRP A 382 -11.87 -1.04 -7.09
CA TRP A 382 -11.11 -1.30 -5.88
C TRP A 382 -12.04 -1.42 -4.67
N GLN A 383 -11.81 -2.45 -3.86
CA GLN A 383 -12.50 -2.55 -2.58
C GLN A 383 -11.96 -1.50 -1.60
N GLU A 384 -12.84 -0.97 -0.77
CA GLU A 384 -12.48 -0.01 0.25
C GLU A 384 -11.46 -0.59 1.23
N LEU A 385 -10.43 0.20 1.57
CA LEU A 385 -9.36 -0.22 2.48
C LEU A 385 -9.80 -0.19 3.93
N VAL A 386 -10.55 0.83 4.29
CA VAL A 386 -11.10 1.02 5.64
C VAL A 386 -12.55 0.60 5.62
N GLU A 387 -12.82 -0.51 6.25
CA GLU A 387 -14.20 -0.86 6.58
C GLU A 387 -14.61 0.00 7.78
N GLU A 388 -15.69 0.76 7.63
CA GLU A 388 -16.27 1.42 8.79
C GLU A 388 -16.62 0.35 9.82
N ALA A 389 -16.33 0.64 11.09
CA ALA A 389 -16.70 -0.28 12.18
C ALA A 389 -18.20 -0.60 12.05
N PRO A 390 -18.61 -1.88 12.18
CA PRO A 390 -20.01 -2.29 12.00
C PRO A 390 -20.99 -1.44 12.80
N ASP A 391 -20.58 -0.96 13.96
CA ASP A 391 -21.41 -0.10 14.81
C ASP A 391 -21.60 1.31 14.22
N LYS A 392 -20.56 1.89 13.61
CA LYS A 392 -20.67 3.19 12.93
C LYS A 392 -21.48 3.09 11.63
N ARG A 393 -21.33 1.98 10.89
CA ARG A 393 -22.18 1.71 9.72
C ARG A 393 -23.64 1.60 10.11
N ARG A 394 -23.95 0.80 11.14
CA ARG A 394 -25.32 0.68 11.66
C ARG A 394 -25.88 2.03 12.14
N GLU A 395 -25.06 2.85 12.77
CA GLU A 395 -25.44 4.20 13.18
C GLU A 395 -25.69 5.12 11.98
N SER A 396 -24.85 5.04 10.94
CA SER A 396 -25.03 5.77 9.68
C SER A 396 -26.29 5.32 8.95
N ASP A 397 -26.47 4.00 8.77
CA ASP A 397 -27.66 3.40 8.16
C ASP A 397 -28.92 3.80 8.93
N SER A 398 -28.88 3.71 10.26
CA SER A 398 -30.01 4.13 11.12
C SER A 398 -30.39 5.60 10.91
N LYS A 399 -29.39 6.50 10.77
CA LYS A 399 -29.64 7.92 10.49
C LYS A 399 -30.27 8.14 9.11
N VAL A 400 -29.73 7.44 8.09
CA VAL A 400 -30.30 7.50 6.71
C VAL A 400 -31.74 7.02 6.70
N ILE A 401 -32.03 5.88 7.33
CA ILE A 401 -33.38 5.32 7.42
C ILE A 401 -34.30 6.25 8.19
N GLN A 402 -33.87 6.83 9.32
CA GLN A 402 -34.63 7.80 10.08
C GLN A 402 -34.99 9.03 9.26
N GLN A 403 -34.01 9.59 8.51
CA GLN A 403 -34.26 10.75 7.65
C GLN A 403 -35.21 10.41 6.50
N ALA A 404 -35.03 9.26 5.84
CA ALA A 404 -35.90 8.81 4.78
C ALA A 404 -37.34 8.55 5.27
N THR A 405 -37.48 7.91 6.44
CA THR A 405 -38.76 7.66 7.07
C THR A 405 -39.45 8.97 7.49
N ALA A 406 -38.71 9.92 8.04
CA ALA A 406 -39.24 11.23 8.41
C ALA A 406 -39.75 12.00 7.19
N LEU A 407 -38.97 11.97 6.07
CA LEU A 407 -39.37 12.59 4.81
C LEU A 407 -40.61 11.90 4.23
N TYR A 408 -40.63 10.57 4.21
CA TYR A 408 -41.77 9.78 3.75
C TYR A 408 -43.03 10.11 4.55
N THR A 409 -42.95 10.12 5.89
CA THR A 409 -44.09 10.46 6.77
C THR A 409 -44.62 11.88 6.53
N ALA A 410 -43.74 12.84 6.26
CA ALA A 410 -44.11 14.21 5.96
C ALA A 410 -44.80 14.36 4.59
N LEU A 411 -44.45 13.52 3.63
CA LEU A 411 -44.96 13.53 2.26
C LEU A 411 -46.27 12.74 2.14
N VAL A 412 -46.37 11.58 2.75
CA VAL A 412 -47.51 10.65 2.64
C VAL A 412 -48.85 11.33 2.96
N ALA A 413 -48.88 12.21 3.95
CA ALA A 413 -50.09 12.95 4.32
C ALA A 413 -50.61 13.93 3.25
N LYS A 414 -49.84 14.19 2.19
CA LYS A 414 -50.11 15.18 1.14
C LYS A 414 -50.20 14.55 -0.26
N LEU A 415 -49.94 13.24 -0.37
CA LEU A 415 -49.90 12.53 -1.65
C LEU A 415 -51.21 11.79 -1.91
N ASP A 416 -51.56 11.67 -3.18
CA ASP A 416 -52.63 10.78 -3.63
C ASP A 416 -52.16 9.30 -3.59
N PRO A 417 -53.07 8.32 -3.66
CA PRO A 417 -52.71 6.89 -3.53
C PRO A 417 -51.67 6.40 -4.55
N GLN A 418 -51.64 6.94 -5.76
CA GLN A 418 -50.70 6.54 -6.79
C GLN A 418 -49.27 7.06 -6.48
N ASN A 419 -49.16 8.31 -6.03
CA ASN A 419 -47.89 8.87 -5.63
C ASN A 419 -47.38 8.32 -4.27
N MET A 420 -48.31 7.83 -3.42
CA MET A 420 -47.94 7.11 -2.18
C MET A 420 -47.21 5.79 -2.49
N SER A 421 -47.63 5.03 -3.52
CA SER A 421 -46.95 3.80 -3.91
C SER A 421 -45.51 4.06 -4.40
N VAL A 422 -45.34 5.10 -5.23
CA VAL A 422 -44.01 5.50 -5.72
C VAL A 422 -43.10 5.98 -4.57
N ALA A 423 -43.63 6.71 -3.62
CA ALA A 423 -42.89 7.15 -2.44
C ALA A 423 -42.51 5.97 -1.52
N ALA A 424 -43.37 4.97 -1.42
CA ALA A 424 -43.10 3.76 -0.66
C ALA A 424 -42.01 2.88 -1.33
N GLU A 425 -42.06 2.73 -2.64
CA GLU A 425 -41.00 2.06 -3.42
C GLU A 425 -39.64 2.77 -3.28
N TRP A 426 -39.67 4.11 -3.31
CA TRP A 426 -38.46 4.90 -3.07
C TRP A 426 -37.90 4.65 -1.66
N LEU A 427 -38.74 4.64 -0.62
CA LEU A 427 -38.31 4.32 0.74
C LEU A 427 -37.74 2.90 0.83
N ALA A 428 -38.43 1.93 0.22
CA ALA A 428 -37.94 0.54 0.17
C ALA A 428 -36.59 0.44 -0.52
N SER A 429 -36.37 1.16 -1.61
CA SER A 429 -35.06 1.17 -2.31
C SER A 429 -33.94 1.73 -1.42
N ILE A 430 -34.21 2.76 -0.62
CA ILE A 430 -33.22 3.29 0.33
C ILE A 430 -32.93 2.30 1.44
N VAL A 431 -33.96 1.71 2.05
CA VAL A 431 -33.82 0.72 3.12
C VAL A 431 -33.06 -0.52 2.61
N ASN A 432 -33.42 -1.02 1.45
CA ASN A 432 -32.77 -2.18 0.84
C ASN A 432 -31.34 -1.89 0.35
N GLY A 433 -31.03 -0.63 0.10
CA GLY A 433 -29.67 -0.18 -0.21
C GLY A 433 -28.75 -0.09 1.01
N THR A 434 -29.27 -0.27 2.23
CA THR A 434 -28.45 -0.32 3.45
C THR A 434 -27.97 -1.76 3.70
N GLU A 435 -26.73 -1.91 4.17
CA GLU A 435 -26.14 -3.22 4.47
C GLU A 435 -26.90 -3.96 5.58
N THR A 436 -27.51 -3.21 6.49
CA THR A 436 -28.28 -3.74 7.63
C THR A 436 -29.50 -4.56 7.21
N TYR A 437 -30.12 -4.22 6.10
CA TYR A 437 -31.35 -4.86 5.59
C TYR A 437 -31.17 -5.55 4.24
N GLY A 438 -29.93 -5.59 3.69
CA GLY A 438 -29.66 -6.22 2.39
C GLY A 438 -30.06 -7.69 2.34
N ASP A 439 -29.87 -8.43 3.46
CA ASP A 439 -30.21 -9.86 3.54
C ASP A 439 -31.72 -10.11 3.70
N THR A 440 -32.49 -9.10 4.13
CA THR A 440 -33.95 -9.19 4.33
C THR A 440 -34.62 -7.97 3.71
N PRO A 441 -34.73 -7.95 2.36
CA PRO A 441 -35.24 -6.78 1.68
C PRO A 441 -36.73 -6.49 2.04
N LEU A 442 -37.02 -5.23 2.20
CA LEU A 442 -38.39 -4.75 2.36
C LEU A 442 -39.12 -4.82 1.01
N ILE A 443 -40.06 -5.71 0.89
CA ILE A 443 -40.90 -5.88 -0.30
C ILE A 443 -42.22 -5.18 -0.05
N ILE A 444 -42.58 -4.19 -0.89
CA ILE A 444 -43.84 -3.47 -0.82
C ILE A 444 -44.69 -3.87 -2.03
N ASP A 445 -45.91 -4.33 -1.79
CA ASP A 445 -46.87 -4.55 -2.85
C ASP A 445 -47.50 -3.21 -3.23
N ALA A 446 -47.03 -2.65 -4.35
CA ALA A 446 -47.47 -1.33 -4.83
C ALA A 446 -48.93 -1.34 -5.27
N GLU A 447 -49.47 -2.46 -5.80
CA GLU A 447 -50.86 -2.58 -6.21
C GLU A 447 -51.80 -2.65 -4.99
N ALA A 448 -51.41 -3.42 -3.98
CA ALA A 448 -52.18 -3.48 -2.73
C ALA A 448 -52.19 -2.11 -2.01
N LEU A 449 -51.04 -1.39 -2.03
CA LEU A 449 -50.95 -0.06 -1.42
C LEU A 449 -51.78 1.00 -2.19
N ALA A 450 -51.75 0.97 -3.53
CA ALA A 450 -52.53 1.87 -4.37
C ALA A 450 -54.04 1.69 -4.21
N ASN A 451 -54.48 0.47 -3.91
CA ASN A 451 -55.89 0.09 -3.72
C ASN A 451 -56.33 0.12 -2.24
N TYR A 452 -55.41 0.48 -1.32
CA TYR A 452 -55.73 0.52 0.10
C TYR A 452 -56.72 1.67 0.44
N VAL A 453 -57.87 1.30 0.93
CA VAL A 453 -58.87 2.25 1.48
C VAL A 453 -58.72 2.23 3.01
N PRO A 454 -58.32 3.34 3.65
CA PRO A 454 -58.18 3.37 5.09
C PRO A 454 -59.52 3.11 5.76
N PRO A 455 -59.56 2.31 6.84
CA PRO A 455 -60.81 2.09 7.59
C PRO A 455 -61.40 3.44 8.07
N PRO A 456 -62.70 3.57 8.08
CA PRO A 456 -63.31 4.79 8.59
C PRO A 456 -62.83 5.07 10.02
N PRO A 457 -62.61 6.33 10.39
CA PRO A 457 -62.17 6.66 11.75
C PRO A 457 -63.20 6.12 12.74
N ASP A 458 -62.71 5.45 13.80
CA ASP A 458 -63.59 4.99 14.88
C ASP A 458 -64.44 6.12 15.33
N PRO A 459 -65.80 5.90 15.46
CA PRO A 459 -66.65 6.94 15.99
C PRO A 459 -66.16 7.29 17.40
N ILE A 460 -65.67 8.53 17.54
CA ILE A 460 -65.29 9.08 18.85
C ILE A 460 -66.56 8.90 19.75
N ASN A 461 -66.49 7.92 20.67
CA ASN A 461 -67.47 7.84 21.74
C ASN A 461 -67.37 9.12 22.59
N GLY A 462 -68.10 10.16 22.14
CA GLY A 462 -68.38 11.30 22.96
C GLY A 462 -69.31 10.82 24.11
N ASP A 463 -68.99 11.31 25.28
CA ASP A 463 -69.75 11.15 26.54
C ASP A 463 -69.33 9.98 27.44
N GLN A 464 -68.21 10.18 28.14
CA GLN A 464 -68.23 9.84 29.56
C GLN A 464 -68.13 11.13 30.40
N ASN A 465 -69.29 11.63 30.79
CA ASN A 465 -69.42 12.57 31.87
C ASN A 465 -68.73 12.04 33.13
N PHE A 466 -67.61 12.62 33.48
CA PHE A 466 -67.11 12.54 34.84
C PHE A 466 -67.89 13.53 35.68
N THR A 467 -68.98 13.06 36.26
CA THR A 467 -69.56 13.69 37.44
C THR A 467 -68.66 13.31 38.61
N GLY A 468 -67.88 14.29 39.06
CA GLY A 468 -67.20 14.22 40.34
C GLY A 468 -68.24 14.18 41.44
N ASP A 469 -68.08 13.27 42.38
CA ASP A 469 -68.68 13.37 43.70
C ASP A 469 -67.57 13.40 44.74
N GLN A 470 -67.61 14.48 45.51
CA GLN A 470 -66.82 14.68 46.72
C GLN A 470 -67.39 13.80 47.86
N ALA A 471 -66.50 13.13 48.55
CA ALA A 471 -66.61 12.95 49.99
C ALA A 471 -65.26 12.44 50.51
#